data_a22a39b4ec36cdf989c3df9311aeeaee
#
_entry.id   a22a39b4ec36cdf989c3df9311aeeaee
#
_cell.length_a   1.000
_cell.length_b   1.000
_cell.length_c   1.000
_cell.angle_alpha   90.00
_cell.angle_beta   90.00
_cell.angle_gamma   90.00
#
_symmetry.space_group_name_H-M   'P 1'
#
loop_
_entity.id
_entity.type
_entity.pdbx_description
1 polymer ?
#
loop_
_entity_poly.entity_id
_entity_poly.type
_entity_poly.pdbx_seq_one_letter_code
_entity_poly.pdbx_strand_id
1 'polypeptide(L)'
;MLSGTRRGYELDAGAVDAVVDAGRRGGVTVVCDLPRRLTDATQTALDAAELVVVVSPCDVRACAATTTIAPVLSTINPNLGLVVRGPSPGGLRAAEVADIAGLPLLASMRAQPRLAEQLEHGGLRLRSRSPLAAAARRVLAVLPSSGSRPGSGQSGRAA
;
A
#
# COMPACT_ATOMS: atom_id res chain seq x y z
N MET A 1 -5.94 4.50 -14.92
CA MET A 1 -4.81 4.97 -14.12
C MET A 1 -4.87 6.48 -14.04
N LEU A 2 -5.07 7.04 -12.85
CA LEU A 2 -4.97 8.48 -12.59
C LEU A 2 -3.52 8.81 -12.22
N SER A 3 -2.91 9.77 -12.90
CA SER A 3 -1.55 10.23 -12.61
C SER A 3 -1.55 11.75 -12.54
N GLY A 4 -0.97 12.29 -11.46
CA GLY A 4 -0.68 13.71 -11.37
C GLY A 4 0.40 14.10 -12.38
N THR A 5 0.16 15.12 -13.18
CA THR A 5 1.14 15.63 -14.12
C THR A 5 2.24 16.40 -13.39
N ARG A 6 3.46 16.44 -13.97
CA ARG A 6 4.64 17.14 -13.42
C ARG A 6 4.46 18.67 -13.21
N ARG A 7 3.30 19.23 -13.53
CA ARG A 7 2.97 20.66 -13.42
C ARG A 7 2.09 20.99 -12.21
N GLY A 8 2.21 20.25 -11.09
CA GLY A 8 1.64 20.71 -9.81
C GLY A 8 0.12 20.75 -9.72
N TYR A 9 -0.59 20.04 -10.58
CA TYR A 9 -2.02 19.84 -10.38
C TYR A 9 -2.20 18.82 -9.26
N GLU A 10 -2.71 19.29 -8.14
CA GLU A 10 -3.21 18.39 -7.10
C GLU A 10 -4.39 17.61 -7.68
N LEU A 11 -4.42 16.30 -7.44
CA LEU A 11 -5.59 15.50 -7.80
C LEU A 11 -6.77 15.99 -6.96
N ASP A 12 -7.92 16.10 -7.59
CA ASP A 12 -9.16 16.39 -6.89
C ASP A 12 -9.59 15.19 -6.03
N ALA A 13 -9.99 15.47 -4.77
CA ALA A 13 -10.40 14.43 -3.83
C ALA A 13 -11.62 13.65 -4.33
N GLY A 14 -12.58 14.35 -4.98
CA GLY A 14 -13.75 13.70 -5.57
C GLY A 14 -13.41 12.77 -6.73
N ALA A 15 -12.37 13.10 -7.52
CA ALA A 15 -11.90 12.20 -8.58
C ALA A 15 -11.26 10.94 -8.00
N VAL A 16 -10.53 11.05 -6.89
CA VAL A 16 -9.94 9.89 -6.19
C VAL A 16 -11.05 9.00 -5.64
N ASP A 17 -12.02 9.57 -4.94
CA ASP A 17 -13.17 8.85 -4.39
C ASP A 17 -13.95 8.10 -5.48
N ALA A 18 -14.27 8.77 -6.59
CA ALA A 18 -14.98 8.16 -7.72
C ALA A 18 -14.24 6.95 -8.32
N VAL A 19 -12.90 7.01 -8.42
CA VAL A 19 -12.09 5.89 -8.93
C VAL A 19 -12.04 4.73 -7.95
N VAL A 20 -11.86 5.01 -6.66
CA VAL A 20 -11.86 3.98 -5.62
C VAL A 20 -13.21 3.27 -5.56
N ASP A 21 -14.29 4.03 -5.57
CA ASP A 21 -15.64 3.51 -5.59
C ASP A 21 -15.98 2.69 -6.84
N ALA A 22 -15.54 3.13 -8.00
CA ALA A 22 -15.71 2.38 -9.24
C ALA A 22 -14.98 1.03 -9.17
N GLY A 23 -13.76 1.03 -8.64
CA GLY A 23 -12.99 -0.20 -8.42
C GLY A 23 -13.69 -1.16 -7.45
N ARG A 24 -14.18 -0.66 -6.33
CA ARG A 24 -14.93 -1.45 -5.35
C ARG A 24 -16.19 -2.06 -5.95
N ARG A 25 -16.98 -1.29 -6.68
CA ARG A 25 -18.17 -1.81 -7.37
C ARG A 25 -17.83 -2.82 -8.46
N GLY A 26 -16.69 -2.64 -9.12
CA GLY A 26 -16.19 -3.57 -10.11
C GLY A 26 -15.54 -4.84 -9.55
N GLY A 27 -15.42 -4.96 -8.22
CA GLY A 27 -14.76 -6.10 -7.57
C GLY A 27 -13.27 -6.22 -7.89
N VAL A 28 -12.60 -5.11 -8.24
CA VAL A 28 -11.18 -5.08 -8.54
C VAL A 28 -10.38 -4.43 -7.43
N THR A 29 -9.14 -4.90 -7.21
CA THR A 29 -8.23 -4.28 -6.27
C THR A 29 -7.71 -2.97 -6.85
N VAL A 30 -7.92 -1.87 -6.11
CA VAL A 30 -7.37 -0.55 -6.44
C VAL A 30 -6.11 -0.33 -5.62
N VAL A 31 -5.03 0.06 -6.27
CA VAL A 31 -3.77 0.42 -5.61
C VAL A 31 -3.48 1.89 -5.85
N CYS A 32 -3.42 2.66 -4.77
CA CYS A 32 -3.09 4.08 -4.80
C CYS A 32 -1.62 4.28 -4.41
N ASP A 33 -0.82 4.89 -5.30
CA ASP A 33 0.53 5.37 -4.96
C ASP A 33 0.41 6.79 -4.43
N LEU A 34 0.62 6.95 -3.12
CA LEU A 34 0.36 8.19 -2.42
C LEU A 34 1.66 8.97 -2.17
N PRO A 35 1.67 10.29 -2.39
CA PRO A 35 2.79 11.14 -2.02
C PRO A 35 2.92 11.24 -0.50
N ARG A 36 4.09 11.64 -0.01
CA ARG A 36 4.31 11.87 1.43
C ARG A 36 3.57 13.10 1.99
N ARG A 37 3.00 13.92 1.13
CA ARG A 37 2.21 15.09 1.54
C ARG A 37 0.75 14.67 1.73
N LEU A 38 0.21 15.02 2.89
CA LEU A 38 -1.21 14.82 3.19
C LEU A 38 -2.02 15.96 2.55
N THR A 39 -2.50 15.73 1.33
CA THR A 39 -3.50 16.57 0.66
C THR A 39 -4.88 15.97 0.88
N ASP A 40 -5.95 16.70 0.58
CA ASP A 40 -7.32 16.19 0.68
C ASP A 40 -7.51 14.90 -0.13
N ALA A 41 -6.95 14.84 -1.33
CA ALA A 41 -6.95 13.64 -2.17
C ALA A 41 -6.22 12.46 -1.52
N THR A 42 -5.09 12.74 -0.84
CA THR A 42 -4.34 11.71 -0.10
C THR A 42 -5.14 11.21 1.10
N GLN A 43 -5.79 12.11 1.85
CA GLN A 43 -6.64 11.75 2.98
C GLN A 43 -7.83 10.91 2.52
N THR A 44 -8.51 11.30 1.45
CA THR A 44 -9.61 10.54 0.86
C THR A 44 -9.18 9.11 0.50
N ALA A 45 -8.01 8.96 -0.13
CA ALA A 45 -7.49 7.64 -0.47
C ALA A 45 -7.13 6.80 0.76
N LEU A 46 -6.55 7.42 1.79
CA LEU A 46 -6.21 6.76 3.06
C LEU A 46 -7.46 6.30 3.82
N ASP A 47 -8.46 7.16 3.94
CA ASP A 47 -9.75 6.85 4.58
C ASP A 47 -10.46 5.66 3.90
N ALA A 48 -10.45 5.67 2.57
CA ALA A 48 -11.09 4.65 1.78
C ALA A 48 -10.31 3.32 1.73
N ALA A 49 -9.05 3.28 2.15
CA ALA A 49 -8.20 2.09 2.00
C ALA A 49 -8.58 0.98 2.98
N GLU A 50 -8.63 -0.26 2.50
CA GLU A 50 -8.75 -1.47 3.34
C GLU A 50 -7.44 -1.78 4.07
N LEU A 51 -6.31 -1.38 3.49
CA LEU A 51 -4.98 -1.51 4.05
C LEU A 51 -4.09 -0.38 3.56
N VAL A 52 -3.42 0.30 4.46
CA VAL A 52 -2.38 1.28 4.16
C VAL A 52 -1.01 0.64 4.36
N VAL A 53 -0.21 0.60 3.31
CA VAL A 53 1.13 0.00 3.34
C VAL A 53 2.19 1.08 3.36
N VAL A 54 2.89 1.20 4.49
CA VAL A 54 4.06 2.06 4.60
C VAL A 54 5.28 1.29 4.09
N VAL A 55 5.98 1.83 3.10
CA VAL A 55 7.22 1.24 2.58
C VAL A 55 8.41 2.06 3.07
N SER A 56 9.27 1.43 3.86
CA SER A 56 10.44 2.08 4.46
C SER A 56 11.74 1.39 4.06
N PRO A 57 12.78 2.13 3.67
CA PRO A 57 14.15 1.60 3.67
C PRO A 57 14.56 1.13 5.07
N CYS A 58 15.52 0.20 5.12
CA CYS A 58 16.04 -0.36 6.37
C CYS A 58 17.26 0.45 6.85
N ASP A 59 17.07 1.73 7.10
CA ASP A 59 18.10 2.63 7.64
C ASP A 59 17.53 3.54 8.75
N VAL A 60 18.42 4.16 9.51
CA VAL A 60 18.05 4.97 10.69
C VAL A 60 17.18 6.17 10.32
N ARG A 61 17.48 6.85 9.21
CA ARG A 61 16.71 8.03 8.78
C ARG A 61 15.30 7.67 8.37
N ALA A 62 15.15 6.58 7.60
CA ALA A 62 13.87 6.09 7.18
C ALA A 62 13.05 5.56 8.38
N CYS A 63 13.71 4.90 9.33
CA CYS A 63 13.09 4.47 10.57
C CYS A 63 12.53 5.66 11.35
N ALA A 64 13.33 6.71 11.59
CA ALA A 64 12.88 7.93 12.26
C ALA A 64 11.72 8.62 11.52
N ALA A 65 11.78 8.71 10.19
CA ALA A 65 10.70 9.28 9.40
C ALA A 65 9.41 8.45 9.50
N THR A 66 9.53 7.12 9.50
CA THR A 66 8.38 6.21 9.67
C THR A 66 7.75 6.37 11.05
N THR A 67 8.54 6.46 12.10
CA THR A 67 8.07 6.69 13.48
C THR A 67 7.31 8.02 13.61
N THR A 68 7.71 9.03 12.86
CA THR A 68 7.03 10.33 12.87
C THR A 68 5.70 10.30 12.13
N ILE A 69 5.62 9.62 10.98
CA ILE A 69 4.41 9.62 10.16
C ILE A 69 3.38 8.56 10.58
N ALA A 70 3.81 7.45 11.16
CA ALA A 70 2.92 6.34 11.53
C ALA A 70 1.75 6.75 12.45
N PRO A 71 1.96 7.54 13.52
CA PRO A 71 0.86 8.00 14.37
C PRO A 71 -0.16 8.86 13.59
N VAL A 72 0.32 9.71 12.69
CA VAL A 72 -0.55 10.57 11.86
C VAL A 72 -1.41 9.71 10.92
N LEU A 73 -0.81 8.72 10.28
CA LEU A 73 -1.55 7.80 9.41
C LEU A 73 -2.56 6.97 10.21
N SER A 74 -2.21 6.56 11.43
CA SER A 74 -3.10 5.78 12.31
C SER A 74 -4.35 6.54 12.74
N THR A 75 -4.31 7.87 12.79
CA THR A 75 -5.51 8.68 13.07
C THR A 75 -6.48 8.72 11.91
N ILE A 76 -5.98 8.52 10.68
CA ILE A 76 -6.80 8.51 9.45
C ILE A 76 -7.30 7.08 9.19
N ASN A 77 -6.40 6.11 9.23
CA ASN A 77 -6.75 4.72 8.97
C ASN A 77 -5.99 3.79 9.94
N PRO A 78 -6.69 3.02 10.79
CA PRO A 78 -6.04 2.13 11.75
C PRO A 78 -5.42 0.87 11.11
N ASN A 79 -5.78 0.53 9.87
CA ASN A 79 -5.32 -0.66 9.17
C ASN A 79 -3.98 -0.38 8.46
N LEU A 80 -2.93 -0.18 9.25
CA LEU A 80 -1.59 0.07 8.75
C LEU A 80 -0.74 -1.20 8.76
N GLY A 81 0.20 -1.28 7.81
CA GLY A 81 1.24 -2.29 7.81
C GLY A 81 2.53 -1.78 7.19
N LEU A 82 3.64 -2.38 7.58
CA LEU A 82 4.98 -1.97 7.18
C LEU A 82 5.62 -2.99 6.24
N VAL A 83 6.18 -2.50 5.15
CA VAL A 83 7.11 -3.24 4.30
C VAL A 83 8.48 -2.61 4.43
N VAL A 84 9.47 -3.39 4.88
CA VAL A 84 10.85 -2.92 5.03
C VAL A 84 11.68 -3.39 3.86
N ARG A 85 12.32 -2.45 3.17
CA ARG A 85 13.17 -2.70 2.01
C ARG A 85 14.64 -2.52 2.37
N GLY A 86 15.42 -3.61 2.24
CA GLY A 86 16.88 -3.54 2.31
C GLY A 86 17.53 -2.85 1.10
N PRO A 87 18.84 -2.63 1.12
CA PRO A 87 19.76 -3.15 2.14
C PRO A 87 19.68 -2.40 3.47
N SER A 88 20.32 -2.96 4.52
CA SER A 88 20.49 -2.32 5.83
C SER A 88 21.97 -1.99 6.05
N PRO A 89 22.43 -0.82 5.64
CA PRO A 89 23.85 -0.45 5.75
C PRO A 89 24.32 -0.34 7.20
N GLY A 90 23.42 -0.02 8.13
CA GLY A 90 23.70 0.09 9.57
C GLY A 90 23.39 -1.17 10.38
N GLY A 91 23.07 -2.30 9.73
CA GLY A 91 22.81 -3.55 10.42
C GLY A 91 21.42 -3.68 11.06
N LEU A 92 20.54 -2.69 10.92
CA LEU A 92 19.16 -2.76 11.42
C LEU A 92 18.43 -3.95 10.81
N ARG A 93 17.64 -4.63 11.63
CA ARG A 93 16.74 -5.70 11.18
C ARG A 93 15.34 -5.14 10.93
N ALA A 94 14.65 -5.72 9.96
CA ALA A 94 13.30 -5.28 9.60
C ALA A 94 12.32 -5.32 10.78
N ALA A 95 12.45 -6.30 11.67
CA ALA A 95 11.65 -6.38 12.89
C ALA A 95 11.92 -5.21 13.84
N GLU A 96 13.17 -4.79 14.00
CA GLU A 96 13.53 -3.64 14.83
C GLU A 96 12.91 -2.34 14.28
N VAL A 97 12.91 -2.17 12.95
CA VAL A 97 12.23 -1.02 12.32
C VAL A 97 10.73 -1.05 12.58
N ALA A 98 10.11 -2.21 12.52
CA ALA A 98 8.68 -2.38 12.78
C ALA A 98 8.33 -2.09 14.24
N ASP A 99 9.11 -2.62 15.17
CA ASP A 99 8.93 -2.42 16.61
C ASP A 99 9.08 -0.93 16.98
N ILE A 100 10.12 -0.25 16.46
CA ILE A 100 10.36 1.17 16.69
C ILE A 100 9.24 2.03 16.08
N ALA A 101 8.76 1.67 14.90
CA ALA A 101 7.68 2.39 14.21
C ALA A 101 6.29 2.10 14.79
N GLY A 102 6.15 1.07 15.63
CA GLY A 102 4.86 0.63 16.18
C GLY A 102 3.90 0.09 15.12
N LEU A 103 4.42 -0.46 14.02
CA LEU A 103 3.63 -0.96 12.90
C LEU A 103 3.83 -2.47 12.69
N PRO A 104 2.76 -3.22 12.35
CA PRO A 104 2.89 -4.63 12.01
C PRO A 104 3.74 -4.81 10.74
N LEU A 105 4.76 -5.69 10.84
CA LEU A 105 5.63 -6.03 9.71
C LEU A 105 4.92 -6.99 8.76
N LEU A 106 4.48 -6.50 7.61
CA LEU A 106 3.85 -7.31 6.56
C LEU A 106 4.88 -8.12 5.77
N ALA A 107 5.98 -7.45 5.39
CA ALA A 107 7.05 -8.08 4.65
C ALA A 107 8.38 -7.36 4.86
N SER A 108 9.46 -8.14 4.75
CA SER A 108 10.80 -7.60 4.50
C SER A 108 11.29 -8.10 3.16
N MET A 109 11.98 -7.26 2.41
CA MET A 109 12.52 -7.62 1.10
C MET A 109 13.91 -7.06 0.89
N ARG A 110 14.74 -7.83 0.19
CA ARG A 110 15.99 -7.30 -0.34
C ARG A 110 15.71 -6.33 -1.47
N ALA A 111 16.65 -5.45 -1.79
CA ALA A 111 16.55 -4.63 -2.98
C ALA A 111 16.31 -5.51 -4.22
N GLN A 112 15.38 -5.11 -5.06
CA GLN A 112 15.13 -5.79 -6.33
C GLN A 112 16.28 -5.46 -7.29
N PRO A 113 17.06 -6.45 -7.77
CA PRO A 113 18.15 -6.19 -8.70
C PRO A 113 17.64 -5.54 -10.00
N ARG A 114 18.39 -4.60 -10.52
CA ARG A 114 18.09 -3.91 -11.80
C ARG A 114 16.69 -3.27 -11.90
N LEU A 115 16.06 -2.94 -10.77
CA LEU A 115 14.71 -2.37 -10.79
C LEU A 115 14.68 -1.05 -11.58
N ALA A 116 15.61 -0.15 -11.28
CA ALA A 116 15.69 1.15 -11.96
C ALA A 116 15.89 0.99 -13.48
N GLU A 117 16.85 0.15 -13.88
CA GLU A 117 17.12 -0.16 -15.28
C GLU A 117 15.88 -0.73 -15.99
N GLN A 118 15.15 -1.64 -15.35
CA GLN A 118 13.92 -2.21 -15.93
C GLN A 118 12.83 -1.15 -16.13
N LEU A 119 12.67 -0.25 -15.16
CA LEU A 119 11.68 0.82 -15.24
C LEU A 119 12.02 1.84 -16.33
N GLU A 120 13.30 2.16 -16.51
CA GLU A 120 13.76 3.06 -17.57
C GLU A 120 13.58 2.48 -18.97
N HIS A 121 13.71 1.16 -19.13
CA HIS A 121 13.57 0.48 -20.42
C HIS A 121 12.14 -0.03 -20.73
N GLY A 122 11.14 0.50 -20.04
CA GLY A 122 9.75 0.35 -20.45
C GLY A 122 9.01 -0.87 -19.92
N GLY A 123 9.41 -1.44 -18.79
CA GLY A 123 8.53 -2.41 -18.18
C GLY A 123 9.10 -3.21 -17.00
N LEU A 124 8.32 -3.30 -15.94
CA LEU A 124 8.63 -4.14 -14.79
C LEU A 124 8.32 -5.61 -15.12
N ARG A 125 9.36 -6.42 -15.35
CA ARG A 125 9.22 -7.87 -15.49
C ARG A 125 9.59 -8.56 -14.17
N LEU A 126 8.58 -8.96 -13.42
CA LEU A 126 8.77 -9.67 -12.16
C LEU A 126 8.80 -11.18 -12.38
N ARG A 127 9.87 -11.82 -11.91
CA ARG A 127 9.87 -13.27 -11.75
C ARG A 127 9.13 -13.63 -10.46
N SER A 128 8.40 -14.74 -10.43
CA SER A 128 7.60 -15.17 -9.28
C SER A 128 8.38 -15.30 -7.98
N ARG A 129 9.69 -15.58 -8.05
CA ARG A 129 10.60 -15.70 -6.89
C ARG A 129 11.40 -14.42 -6.60
N SER A 130 11.12 -13.30 -7.29
CA SER A 130 11.82 -12.05 -7.02
C SER A 130 11.46 -11.50 -5.63
N PRO A 131 12.36 -10.73 -4.97
CA PRO A 131 12.09 -10.13 -3.67
C PRO A 131 10.81 -9.29 -3.66
N LEU A 132 10.61 -8.49 -4.70
CA LEU A 132 9.42 -7.64 -4.83
C LEU A 132 8.13 -8.46 -4.98
N ALA A 133 8.13 -9.51 -5.82
CA ALA A 133 6.96 -10.36 -5.98
C ALA A 133 6.62 -11.14 -4.68
N ALA A 134 7.66 -11.56 -3.93
CA ALA A 134 7.44 -12.22 -2.64
C ALA A 134 6.83 -11.28 -1.61
N ALA A 135 7.31 -10.03 -1.53
CA ALA A 135 6.75 -9.01 -0.64
C ALA A 135 5.30 -8.66 -1.03
N ALA A 136 5.04 -8.44 -2.32
CA ALA A 136 3.70 -8.14 -2.81
C ALA A 136 2.68 -9.25 -2.47
N ARG A 137 3.05 -10.52 -2.64
CA ARG A 137 2.18 -11.64 -2.23
C ARG A 137 1.85 -11.64 -0.74
N ARG A 138 2.81 -11.28 0.13
CA ARG A 138 2.55 -11.19 1.57
C ARG A 138 1.58 -10.06 1.90
N VAL A 139 1.71 -8.92 1.23
CA VAL A 139 0.77 -7.81 1.38
C VAL A 139 -0.63 -8.21 0.90
N LEU A 140 -0.73 -8.83 -0.28
CA LEU A 140 -2.01 -9.30 -0.80
C LEU A 140 -2.68 -10.37 0.07
N ALA A 141 -1.90 -11.18 0.78
CA ALA A 141 -2.43 -12.24 1.64
C ALA A 141 -3.12 -11.73 2.90
N VAL A 142 -2.92 -10.47 3.29
CA VAL A 142 -3.61 -9.85 4.43
C VAL A 142 -4.85 -9.06 4.02
N LEU A 143 -5.07 -8.86 2.73
CA LEU A 143 -6.31 -8.27 2.24
C LEU A 143 -7.46 -9.29 2.34
N PRO A 144 -8.67 -8.85 2.73
CA PRO A 144 -9.83 -9.71 2.71
C PRO A 144 -10.07 -10.22 1.28
N SER A 145 -10.29 -11.52 1.14
CA SER A 145 -10.60 -12.10 -0.17
C SER A 145 -11.88 -11.46 -0.72
N SER A 146 -11.76 -10.76 -1.84
CA SER A 146 -12.89 -10.12 -2.54
C SER A 146 -13.83 -11.19 -3.16
N GLY A 147 -14.38 -12.09 -2.35
CA GLY A 147 -15.17 -13.17 -2.90
C GLY A 147 -15.92 -13.99 -1.87
N SER A 148 -16.74 -13.38 -1.01
CA SER A 148 -17.83 -14.10 -0.33
C SER A 148 -18.79 -13.09 0.28
N ARG A 149 -19.57 -12.38 -0.54
CA ARG A 149 -20.88 -11.97 -0.08
C ARG A 149 -21.74 -13.23 -0.09
N PRO A 150 -22.23 -13.73 1.07
CA PRO A 150 -23.27 -14.73 1.06
C PRO A 150 -24.48 -14.10 0.37
N GLY A 151 -24.85 -14.64 -0.77
CA GLY A 151 -26.09 -14.28 -1.44
C GLY A 151 -27.22 -14.42 -0.43
N SER A 152 -27.87 -13.31 -0.11
CA SER A 152 -29.16 -13.29 0.58
C SER A 152 -30.17 -14.00 -0.33
N GLY A 153 -30.24 -15.32 -0.16
CA GLY A 153 -31.32 -16.11 -0.70
C GLY A 153 -32.63 -15.68 -0.05
N GLN A 154 -33.34 -14.78 -0.71
CA GLN A 154 -34.77 -14.59 -0.43
C GLN A 154 -35.52 -15.81 -0.94
N SER A 155 -35.73 -16.76 -0.04
CA SER A 155 -36.73 -17.80 -0.22
C SER A 155 -38.12 -17.17 -0.08
N GLY A 156 -38.67 -16.69 -1.18
CA GLY A 156 -40.07 -16.37 -1.31
C GLY A 156 -40.83 -17.66 -1.36
N ARG A 157 -41.50 -18.02 -0.30
CA ARG A 157 -42.51 -19.08 -0.30
C ARG A 157 -43.87 -18.43 -0.20
N ALA A 158 -44.54 -18.38 -1.33
CA ALA A 158 -45.96 -18.11 -1.41
C ALA A 158 -46.72 -19.36 -1.04
N ALA A 159 -47.69 -19.22 -0.20
CA ALA A 159 -48.87 -20.11 -0.07
C ALA A 159 -50.05 -19.22 0.21
#